data_4c29ff343670c06cf10c5e5ab6e49300
#
_entry.id   4c29ff343670c06cf10c5e5ab6e49300
#
_cell.length_a   1.000
_cell.length_b   1.000
_cell.length_c   1.000
_cell.angle_alpha   90.00
_cell.angle_beta   90.00
_cell.angle_gamma   90.00
#
_symmetry.space_group_name_H-M   'P 1'
#
loop_
_entity.id
_entity.type
_entity.pdbx_description
1 polymer ?
#
loop_
_entity_poly.entity_id
_entity_poly.type
_entity_poly.pdbx_seq_one_letter_code
_entity_poly.pdbx_strand_id
1 'polypeptide(L)'
;IHLSRQTFTLMQTRIKPSLLFLLSFVFVILVGAGLLSLPNATTHRIPFIDALFISTTSVCVTGLTTVDVATSFTHIGHIIIMILIQIGGIGVMTFTSFFALSFMGKSSFTSKMMLKDMLNEDRTGGLFRVILNILFVTLFIEGIGAYFIYMDVRGSLPGGTQQELFYAMFHAVSAFCNAGISTLSGNMYDPLVADKYNLHFWIAML
;
A
#
# COMPACT_ATOMS: atom_id res chain seq x y z
N ILE A 1 30.04 -43.63 -0.62
CA ILE A 1 29.92 -42.26 -1.26
C ILE A 1 28.54 -42.01 -1.88
N HIS A 2 27.63 -43.01 -1.96
CA HIS A 2 26.29 -42.84 -2.56
C HIS A 2 25.18 -42.44 -1.57
N LEU A 3 25.42 -42.53 -0.26
CA LEU A 3 24.40 -42.24 0.79
C LEU A 3 24.32 -40.73 1.20
N SER A 4 25.32 -39.92 0.85
CA SER A 4 25.31 -38.51 1.25
C SER A 4 24.54 -37.58 0.29
N ARG A 5 24.16 -38.05 -0.91
CA ARG A 5 23.35 -37.27 -1.87
C ARG A 5 21.85 -37.37 -1.67
N GLN A 6 21.35 -38.41 -1.02
CA GLN A 6 19.90 -38.60 -0.79
C GLN A 6 19.36 -37.81 0.40
N THR A 7 20.19 -37.48 1.40
CA THR A 7 19.75 -36.72 2.56
C THR A 7 19.62 -35.22 2.31
N PHE A 8 20.27 -34.67 1.26
CA PHE A 8 20.13 -33.26 0.92
C PHE A 8 18.89 -32.94 0.08
N THR A 9 18.25 -33.93 -0.50
CA THR A 9 17.07 -33.76 -1.38
C THR A 9 15.73 -33.77 -0.62
N LEU A 10 15.72 -34.15 0.64
CA LEU A 10 14.49 -34.26 1.44
C LEU A 10 14.11 -32.99 2.22
N MET A 11 14.91 -31.92 2.14
CA MET A 11 14.65 -30.66 2.86
C MET A 11 14.23 -29.50 1.94
N GLN A 12 13.92 -29.76 0.67
CA GLN A 12 13.20 -28.80 -0.16
C GLN A 12 11.69 -28.96 0.11
N THR A 13 11.26 -28.56 1.29
CA THR A 13 9.85 -28.19 1.51
C THR A 13 9.56 -27.05 0.53
N ARG A 14 8.91 -27.37 -0.58
CA ARG A 14 8.40 -26.36 -1.52
C ARG A 14 7.35 -25.55 -0.78
N ILE A 15 7.80 -24.46 -0.13
CA ILE A 15 6.89 -23.48 0.46
C ILE A 15 6.02 -22.99 -0.69
N LYS A 16 4.71 -23.19 -0.57
CA LYS A 16 3.77 -22.75 -1.60
C LYS A 16 3.88 -21.24 -1.76
N PRO A 17 3.92 -20.71 -2.99
CA PRO A 17 4.03 -19.25 -3.22
C PRO A 17 2.99 -18.43 -2.47
N SER A 18 1.77 -18.97 -2.31
CA SER A 18 0.69 -18.36 -1.52
C SER A 18 1.03 -18.22 -0.04
N LEU A 19 1.76 -19.19 0.53
CA LEU A 19 2.19 -19.13 1.94
C LEU A 19 3.29 -18.07 2.13
N LEU A 20 4.23 -17.98 1.19
CA LEU A 20 5.26 -16.92 1.21
C LEU A 20 4.62 -15.54 1.16
N PHE A 21 3.63 -15.35 0.29
CA PHE A 21 2.87 -14.11 0.18
C PHE A 21 2.17 -13.77 1.51
N LEU A 22 1.43 -14.71 2.09
CA LEU A 22 0.76 -14.53 3.38
C LEU A 22 1.75 -14.16 4.49
N LEU A 23 2.87 -14.87 4.59
CA LEU A 23 3.90 -14.60 5.60
C LEU A 23 4.55 -13.22 5.40
N SER A 24 4.75 -12.77 4.16
CA SER A 24 5.27 -11.43 3.89
C SER A 24 4.33 -10.34 4.37
N PHE A 25 3.02 -10.48 4.17
CA PHE A 25 2.01 -9.55 4.68
C PHE A 25 2.00 -9.51 6.21
N VAL A 26 1.98 -10.68 6.86
CA VAL A 26 2.06 -10.77 8.33
C VAL A 26 3.33 -10.10 8.86
N PHE A 27 4.46 -10.32 8.20
CA PHE A 27 5.72 -9.68 8.57
C PHE A 27 5.65 -8.14 8.47
N VAL A 28 5.13 -7.61 7.36
CA VAL A 28 4.97 -6.15 7.18
C VAL A 28 4.02 -5.57 8.23
N ILE A 29 2.91 -6.25 8.54
CA ILE A 29 1.96 -5.84 9.57
C ILE A 29 2.64 -5.76 10.95
N LEU A 30 3.40 -6.78 11.33
CA LEU A 30 4.08 -6.79 12.63
C LEU A 30 5.16 -5.71 12.74
N VAL A 31 5.95 -5.52 11.68
CA VAL A 31 6.93 -4.42 11.62
C VAL A 31 6.24 -3.07 11.70
N GLY A 32 5.15 -2.86 10.95
CA GLY A 32 4.34 -1.65 10.98
C GLY A 32 3.76 -1.37 12.37
N ALA A 33 3.20 -2.39 13.02
CA ALA A 33 2.69 -2.26 14.39
C ALA A 33 3.78 -1.86 15.39
N GLY A 34 4.98 -2.46 15.25
CA GLY A 34 6.14 -2.08 16.06
C GLY A 34 6.55 -0.61 15.84
N LEU A 35 6.61 -0.16 14.58
CA LEU A 35 6.95 1.22 14.24
C LEU A 35 5.89 2.21 14.74
N LEU A 36 4.59 1.88 14.60
CA LEU A 36 3.49 2.72 15.08
C LEU A 36 3.39 2.75 16.60
N SER A 37 3.96 1.79 17.33
CA SER A 37 4.01 1.78 18.79
C SER A 37 5.14 2.64 19.36
N LEU A 38 6.02 3.19 18.52
CA LEU A 38 7.11 4.05 18.99
C LEU A 38 6.57 5.39 19.51
N PRO A 39 7.16 5.94 20.60
CA PRO A 39 6.71 7.19 21.20
C PRO A 39 6.79 8.39 20.24
N ASN A 40 7.64 8.32 19.23
CA ASN A 40 7.76 9.35 18.20
C ASN A 40 6.67 9.28 17.12
N ALA A 41 5.99 8.14 16.97
CA ALA A 41 4.95 7.93 15.99
C ALA A 41 3.55 8.29 16.51
N THR A 42 3.38 8.37 17.84
CA THR A 42 2.10 8.62 18.50
C THR A 42 2.12 9.90 19.29
N THR A 43 0.99 10.62 19.35
CA THR A 43 0.82 11.84 20.15
C THR A 43 0.60 11.54 21.63
N HIS A 44 -0.02 10.41 21.92
CA HIS A 44 -0.24 9.87 23.26
C HIS A 44 -0.03 8.34 23.21
N ARG A 45 0.13 7.74 24.39
CA ARG A 45 0.37 6.30 24.46
C ARG A 45 -0.89 5.54 24.02
N ILE A 46 -0.80 4.84 22.90
CA ILE A 46 -1.85 3.94 22.42
C ILE A 46 -1.52 2.49 22.79
N PRO A 47 -2.52 1.62 23.05
CA PRO A 47 -2.32 0.19 23.23
C PRO A 47 -1.70 -0.45 21.98
N PHE A 48 -0.85 -1.46 22.16
CA PHE A 48 -0.24 -2.19 21.04
C PHE A 48 -1.29 -2.81 20.10
N ILE A 49 -2.44 -3.20 20.64
CA ILE A 49 -3.53 -3.78 19.85
C ILE A 49 -4.10 -2.78 18.85
N ASP A 50 -4.20 -1.49 19.20
CA ASP A 50 -4.64 -0.44 18.28
C ASP A 50 -3.58 -0.16 17.21
N ALA A 51 -2.29 -0.12 17.58
CA ALA A 51 -1.20 -0.01 16.62
C ALA A 51 -1.18 -1.21 15.63
N LEU A 52 -1.42 -2.42 16.13
CA LEU A 52 -1.54 -3.62 15.31
C LEU A 52 -2.76 -3.55 14.38
N PHE A 53 -3.88 -3.07 14.88
CA PHE A 53 -5.10 -2.88 14.08
C PHE A 53 -4.87 -1.86 12.97
N ILE A 54 -4.31 -0.68 13.29
CA ILE A 54 -4.01 0.35 12.28
C ILE A 54 -2.98 -0.14 11.26
N SER A 55 -1.95 -0.87 11.68
CA SER A 55 -1.00 -1.48 10.75
C SER A 55 -1.67 -2.50 9.82
N THR A 56 -2.55 -3.35 10.38
CA THR A 56 -3.28 -4.36 9.60
C THR A 56 -4.21 -3.70 8.59
N THR A 57 -5.01 -2.73 9.01
CA THR A 57 -5.95 -2.03 8.12
C THR A 57 -5.24 -1.24 7.02
N SER A 58 -4.06 -0.67 7.31
CA SER A 58 -3.22 0.03 6.35
C SER A 58 -2.65 -0.92 5.29
N VAL A 59 -2.07 -2.04 5.70
CA VAL A 59 -1.47 -3.04 4.79
C VAL A 59 -2.55 -3.81 4.00
N CYS A 60 -3.69 -4.12 4.64
CA CYS A 60 -4.81 -4.78 3.96
C CYS A 60 -5.73 -3.81 3.21
N VAL A 61 -5.45 -2.50 3.31
CA VAL A 61 -6.18 -1.43 2.60
C VAL A 61 -7.68 -1.49 2.88
N THR A 62 -8.07 -1.63 4.16
CA THR A 62 -9.47 -1.80 4.58
C THR A 62 -10.13 -0.52 5.08
N GLY A 63 -9.35 0.45 5.58
CA GLY A 63 -9.85 1.77 6.01
C GLY A 63 -10.57 1.82 7.35
N LEU A 64 -10.59 0.72 8.09
CA LEU A 64 -11.18 0.71 9.42
C LEU A 64 -10.18 1.21 10.47
N THR A 65 -10.65 1.98 11.44
CA THR A 65 -9.80 2.53 12.50
C THR A 65 -10.45 2.33 13.88
N THR A 66 -9.63 1.96 14.87
CA THR A 66 -10.07 1.84 16.27
C THR A 66 -9.82 3.13 17.05
N VAL A 67 -8.95 3.99 16.53
CA VAL A 67 -8.60 5.29 17.07
C VAL A 67 -8.66 6.34 15.98
N ASP A 68 -8.84 7.60 16.35
CA ASP A 68 -8.76 8.70 15.40
C ASP A 68 -7.31 8.88 14.90
N VAL A 69 -7.07 8.56 13.64
CA VAL A 69 -5.74 8.61 13.04
C VAL A 69 -5.17 10.02 13.04
N ALA A 70 -6.02 11.05 12.83
CA ALA A 70 -5.59 12.43 12.77
C ALA A 70 -4.99 12.94 14.08
N THR A 71 -5.58 12.55 15.22
CA THR A 71 -5.20 13.04 16.54
C THR A 71 -4.26 12.10 17.30
N SER A 72 -4.33 10.80 17.04
CA SER A 72 -3.55 9.78 17.77
C SER A 72 -2.11 9.65 17.26
N PHE A 73 -1.85 9.99 15.99
CA PHE A 73 -0.54 9.84 15.40
C PHE A 73 0.13 11.18 15.11
N THR A 74 1.45 11.21 15.24
CA THR A 74 2.28 12.34 14.82
C THR A 74 2.45 12.36 13.31
N HIS A 75 3.09 13.40 12.78
CA HIS A 75 3.46 13.47 11.37
C HIS A 75 4.30 12.24 10.92
N ILE A 76 5.19 11.74 11.80
CA ILE A 76 5.96 10.51 11.55
C ILE A 76 5.03 9.30 11.50
N GLY A 77 4.06 9.20 12.40
CA GLY A 77 3.05 8.14 12.39
C GLY A 77 2.24 8.13 11.09
N HIS A 78 1.81 9.30 10.61
CA HIS A 78 1.12 9.42 9.33
C HIS A 78 1.98 8.98 8.14
N ILE A 79 3.29 9.31 8.14
CA ILE A 79 4.23 8.82 7.09
C ILE A 79 4.33 7.30 7.13
N ILE A 80 4.44 6.69 8.31
CA ILE A 80 4.48 5.24 8.45
C ILE A 80 3.20 4.61 7.90
N ILE A 81 2.02 5.15 8.26
CA ILE A 81 0.72 4.68 7.76
C ILE A 81 0.67 4.78 6.23
N MET A 82 1.07 5.91 5.65
CA MET A 82 1.09 6.11 4.20
C MET A 82 1.99 5.09 3.49
N ILE A 83 3.18 4.80 4.05
CA ILE A 83 4.09 3.78 3.51
C ILE A 83 3.47 2.37 3.60
N LEU A 84 2.80 2.05 4.70
CA LEU A 84 2.11 0.76 4.88
C LEU A 84 0.97 0.58 3.87
N ILE A 85 0.18 1.63 3.62
CA ILE A 85 -0.86 1.64 2.58
C ILE A 85 -0.24 1.40 1.21
N GLN A 86 0.86 2.09 0.88
CA GLN A 86 1.55 1.96 -0.39
C GLN A 86 2.08 0.54 -0.62
N ILE A 87 2.74 -0.04 0.39
CA ILE A 87 3.25 -1.42 0.32
C ILE A 87 2.10 -2.41 0.15
N GLY A 88 1.01 -2.23 0.89
CA GLY A 88 -0.19 -3.06 0.80
C GLY A 88 -0.87 -2.99 -0.56
N GLY A 89 -1.13 -1.78 -1.06
CA GLY A 89 -1.76 -1.54 -2.36
C GLY A 89 -0.96 -2.13 -3.52
N ILE A 90 0.34 -1.85 -3.60
CA ILE A 90 1.23 -2.41 -4.61
C ILE A 90 1.32 -3.93 -4.49
N GLY A 91 1.37 -4.46 -3.26
CA GLY A 91 1.42 -5.90 -3.01
C GLY A 91 0.17 -6.61 -3.55
N VAL A 92 -1.02 -6.09 -3.27
CA VAL A 92 -2.29 -6.65 -3.76
C VAL A 92 -2.38 -6.55 -5.28
N MET A 93 -2.04 -5.40 -5.89
CA MET A 93 -2.05 -5.21 -7.34
C MET A 93 -1.09 -6.17 -8.05
N THR A 94 0.14 -6.32 -7.52
CA THR A 94 1.15 -7.24 -8.08
C THR A 94 0.67 -8.69 -8.00
N PHE A 95 0.11 -9.09 -6.86
CA PHE A 95 -0.41 -10.44 -6.65
C PHE A 95 -1.59 -10.74 -7.60
N THR A 96 -2.54 -9.82 -7.71
CA THR A 96 -3.70 -9.95 -8.62
C THR A 96 -3.26 -10.06 -10.07
N SER A 97 -2.30 -9.24 -10.50
CA SER A 97 -1.74 -9.27 -11.85
C SER A 97 -1.06 -10.61 -12.15
N PHE A 98 -0.29 -11.14 -11.20
CA PHE A 98 0.35 -12.45 -11.33
C PHE A 98 -0.69 -13.58 -11.47
N PHE A 99 -1.76 -13.55 -10.67
CA PHE A 99 -2.83 -14.54 -10.77
C PHE A 99 -3.60 -14.42 -12.07
N ALA A 100 -3.96 -13.21 -12.50
CA ALA A 100 -4.64 -12.98 -13.76
C ALA A 100 -3.83 -13.55 -14.94
N LEU A 101 -2.54 -13.28 -15.00
CA LEU A 101 -1.63 -13.84 -16.02
C LEU A 101 -1.57 -15.38 -15.94
N SER A 102 -1.55 -15.95 -14.73
CA SER A 102 -1.50 -17.40 -14.54
C SER A 102 -2.78 -18.11 -15.00
N PHE A 103 -3.94 -17.48 -14.83
CA PHE A 103 -5.24 -18.01 -15.29
C PHE A 103 -5.47 -17.77 -16.78
N MET A 104 -5.09 -16.61 -17.30
CA MET A 104 -5.23 -16.29 -18.74
C MET A 104 -4.33 -17.16 -19.62
N GLY A 105 -3.20 -17.64 -19.12
CA GLY A 105 -2.25 -18.49 -19.86
C GLY A 105 -2.82 -19.83 -20.34
N LYS A 106 -4.03 -20.24 -19.92
CA LYS A 106 -4.68 -21.47 -20.38
C LYS A 106 -5.59 -21.28 -21.59
N SER A 107 -5.89 -20.05 -22.03
CA SER A 107 -7.01 -19.78 -22.94
C SER A 107 -6.68 -19.07 -24.25
N SER A 108 -5.51 -18.46 -24.45
CA SER A 108 -5.21 -17.74 -25.69
C SER A 108 -3.75 -17.90 -26.14
N PHE A 109 -3.57 -18.12 -27.45
CA PHE A 109 -2.25 -18.20 -28.13
C PHE A 109 -1.42 -16.92 -27.94
N THR A 110 -2.06 -15.76 -27.94
CA THR A 110 -1.45 -14.44 -27.71
C THR A 110 -0.91 -14.29 -26.28
N SER A 111 -1.64 -14.80 -25.27
CA SER A 111 -1.18 -14.81 -23.88
C SER A 111 0.03 -15.74 -23.67
N LYS A 112 0.10 -16.86 -24.41
CA LYS A 112 1.27 -17.76 -24.39
C LYS A 112 2.50 -17.10 -25.00
N MET A 113 2.33 -16.26 -26.02
CA MET A 113 3.40 -15.53 -26.68
C MET A 113 3.93 -14.42 -25.76
N MET A 114 3.06 -13.64 -25.11
CA MET A 114 3.44 -12.65 -24.10
C MET A 114 4.14 -13.31 -22.90
N LEU A 115 3.63 -14.44 -22.40
CA LEU A 115 4.29 -15.18 -21.33
C LEU A 115 5.66 -15.73 -21.76
N LYS A 116 5.79 -16.19 -23.00
CA LYS A 116 7.05 -16.70 -23.55
C LYS A 116 8.08 -15.60 -23.68
N ASP A 117 7.68 -14.40 -24.11
CA ASP A 117 8.57 -13.25 -24.19
C ASP A 117 8.98 -12.74 -22.81
N MET A 118 8.07 -12.79 -21.81
CA MET A 118 8.38 -12.44 -20.42
C MET A 118 9.22 -13.50 -19.69
N LEU A 119 9.11 -14.78 -20.09
CA LEU A 119 9.84 -15.90 -19.45
C LEU A 119 11.16 -16.23 -20.18
N ASN A 120 11.36 -15.74 -21.40
CA ASN A 120 12.56 -16.03 -22.20
C ASN A 120 13.74 -15.08 -21.91
N GLU A 121 13.47 -13.94 -21.24
CA GLU A 121 14.51 -13.12 -20.59
C GLU A 121 14.61 -13.55 -19.13
N ASP A 122 15.81 -13.90 -18.69
CA ASP A 122 16.21 -14.34 -17.35
C ASP A 122 15.12 -14.25 -16.29
N ARG A 123 14.68 -15.41 -15.75
CA ARG A 123 13.49 -15.61 -14.91
C ARG A 123 13.24 -14.58 -13.80
N THR A 124 14.24 -13.82 -13.41
CA THR A 124 14.18 -12.76 -12.38
C THR A 124 14.04 -11.36 -12.97
N GLY A 125 14.60 -11.08 -14.16
CA GLY A 125 14.57 -9.74 -14.78
C GLY A 125 13.18 -9.32 -15.26
N GLY A 126 12.37 -10.26 -15.76
CA GLY A 126 11.01 -9.97 -16.23
C GLY A 126 10.05 -9.56 -15.09
N LEU A 127 10.10 -10.28 -13.97
CA LEU A 127 9.26 -9.95 -12.80
C LEU A 127 9.65 -8.61 -12.18
N PHE A 128 10.94 -8.32 -12.08
CA PHE A 128 11.44 -7.06 -11.54
C PHE A 128 10.98 -5.86 -12.39
N ARG A 129 11.02 -5.99 -13.72
CA ARG A 129 10.53 -4.96 -14.65
C ARG A 129 9.03 -4.70 -14.51
N VAL A 130 8.23 -5.76 -14.32
CA VAL A 130 6.77 -5.63 -14.07
C VAL A 130 6.51 -4.87 -12.77
N ILE A 131 7.20 -5.20 -11.69
CA ILE A 131 7.07 -4.51 -10.41
C ILE A 131 7.46 -3.03 -10.55
N LEU A 132 8.56 -2.72 -11.23
CA LEU A 132 8.99 -1.35 -11.48
C LEU A 132 7.97 -0.56 -12.32
N ASN A 133 7.38 -1.18 -13.34
CA ASN A 133 6.35 -0.55 -14.15
C ASN A 133 5.08 -0.27 -13.33
N ILE A 134 4.64 -1.22 -12.49
CA ILE A 134 3.50 -1.01 -11.57
C ILE A 134 3.82 0.15 -10.65
N LEU A 135 4.99 0.16 -10.00
CA LEU A 135 5.41 1.23 -9.10
C LEU A 135 5.43 2.59 -9.81
N PHE A 136 6.00 2.66 -11.01
CA PHE A 136 6.07 3.89 -11.79
C PHE A 136 4.68 4.43 -12.15
N VAL A 137 3.79 3.57 -12.67
CA VAL A 137 2.42 3.96 -13.03
C VAL A 137 1.63 4.41 -11.80
N THR A 138 1.75 3.68 -10.69
CA THR A 138 1.11 4.02 -9.41
C THR A 138 1.54 5.41 -8.95
N LEU A 139 2.85 5.63 -8.79
CA LEU A 139 3.38 6.92 -8.34
C LEU A 139 3.05 8.07 -9.30
N PHE A 140 2.97 7.81 -10.60
CA PHE A 140 2.58 8.80 -11.60
C PHE A 140 1.12 9.24 -11.44
N ILE A 141 0.19 8.28 -11.28
CA ILE A 141 -1.24 8.58 -11.07
C ILE A 141 -1.45 9.26 -9.72
N GLU A 142 -0.82 8.76 -8.66
CA GLU A 142 -0.86 9.38 -7.32
C GLU A 142 -0.31 10.80 -7.34
N GLY A 143 0.78 11.06 -8.08
CA GLY A 143 1.33 12.40 -8.26
C GLY A 143 0.38 13.38 -8.93
N ILE A 144 -0.33 12.93 -9.98
CA ILE A 144 -1.38 13.72 -10.65
C ILE A 144 -2.52 13.98 -9.67
N GLY A 145 -3.01 12.96 -8.97
CA GLY A 145 -4.07 13.10 -7.97
C GLY A 145 -3.69 14.07 -6.85
N ALA A 146 -2.48 13.91 -6.30
CA ALA A 146 -1.96 14.82 -5.29
C ALA A 146 -1.89 16.27 -5.77
N TYR A 147 -1.52 16.51 -7.02
CA TYR A 147 -1.51 17.85 -7.60
C TYR A 147 -2.93 18.47 -7.60
N PHE A 148 -3.94 17.77 -8.07
CA PHE A 148 -5.32 18.27 -8.10
C PHE A 148 -5.88 18.47 -6.68
N ILE A 149 -5.67 17.51 -5.77
CA ILE A 149 -6.06 17.63 -4.36
C ILE A 149 -5.38 18.87 -3.72
N TYR A 150 -4.09 19.08 -3.98
CA TYR A 150 -3.37 20.24 -3.46
C TYR A 150 -3.95 21.57 -3.96
N MET A 151 -4.32 21.65 -5.25
CA MET A 151 -4.91 22.88 -5.81
C MET A 151 -6.24 23.24 -5.11
N ASP A 152 -7.04 22.26 -4.73
CA ASP A 152 -8.31 22.48 -4.05
C ASP A 152 -8.16 22.77 -2.55
N VAL A 153 -7.14 22.21 -1.91
CA VAL A 153 -6.92 22.38 -0.45
C VAL A 153 -6.08 23.62 -0.12
N ARG A 154 -5.41 24.19 -1.11
CA ARG A 154 -4.52 25.34 -0.94
C ARG A 154 -5.19 26.49 -0.21
N GLY A 155 -4.54 26.98 0.85
CA GLY A 155 -5.03 28.07 1.72
C GLY A 155 -6.14 27.67 2.70
N SER A 156 -6.44 26.36 2.84
CA SER A 156 -7.55 25.88 3.69
C SER A 156 -7.07 25.24 4.98
N LEU A 157 -5.87 24.70 5.02
CA LEU A 157 -5.35 24.01 6.21
C LEU A 157 -4.50 24.94 7.08
N PRO A 158 -4.62 24.86 8.41
CA PRO A 158 -3.97 25.79 9.35
C PRO A 158 -2.44 25.70 9.37
N GLY A 159 -1.84 24.63 8.87
CA GLY A 159 -0.39 24.38 8.86
C GLY A 159 0.35 24.92 7.65
N GLY A 160 -0.32 25.64 6.75
CA GLY A 160 0.26 26.23 5.55
C GLY A 160 0.67 25.20 4.50
N THR A 161 1.44 25.64 3.51
CA THR A 161 1.78 24.88 2.29
C THR A 161 2.37 23.48 2.56
N GLN A 162 3.16 23.34 3.61
CA GLN A 162 3.77 22.05 3.95
C GLN A 162 2.72 21.00 4.38
N GLN A 163 1.77 21.42 5.22
CA GLN A 163 0.70 20.54 5.67
C GLN A 163 -0.29 20.23 4.55
N GLU A 164 -0.58 21.22 3.70
CA GLU A 164 -1.46 21.06 2.55
C GLU A 164 -0.86 20.07 1.53
N LEU A 165 0.44 20.17 1.25
CA LEU A 165 1.13 19.24 0.35
C LEU A 165 1.15 17.83 0.91
N PHE A 166 1.44 17.68 2.22
CA PHE A 166 1.40 16.37 2.88
C PHE A 166 -0.01 15.77 2.86
N TYR A 167 -1.02 16.58 3.17
CA TYR A 167 -2.43 16.17 3.08
C TYR A 167 -2.77 15.65 1.68
N ALA A 168 -2.39 16.39 0.64
CA ALA A 168 -2.66 16.02 -0.73
C ALA A 168 -1.98 14.70 -1.12
N MET A 169 -0.71 14.51 -0.76
CA MET A 169 0.02 13.27 -1.01
C MET A 169 -0.60 12.08 -0.25
N PHE A 170 -0.89 12.26 1.04
CA PHE A 170 -1.48 11.22 1.87
C PHE A 170 -2.83 10.74 1.31
N HIS A 171 -3.71 11.71 0.96
CA HIS A 171 -5.05 11.38 0.46
C HIS A 171 -5.01 10.84 -0.97
N ALA A 172 -4.07 11.24 -1.82
CA ALA A 172 -3.88 10.64 -3.13
C ALA A 172 -3.50 9.15 -3.01
N VAL A 173 -2.54 8.82 -2.14
CA VAL A 173 -2.14 7.42 -1.85
C VAL A 173 -3.31 6.63 -1.24
N SER A 174 -3.97 7.21 -0.22
CA SER A 174 -5.09 6.56 0.47
C SER A 174 -6.27 6.29 -0.48
N ALA A 175 -6.58 7.23 -1.38
CA ALA A 175 -7.63 7.09 -2.37
C ALA A 175 -7.28 6.07 -3.46
N PHE A 176 -6.11 6.21 -4.09
CA PHE A 176 -5.66 5.31 -5.14
C PHE A 176 -5.59 3.84 -4.69
N CYS A 177 -5.08 3.62 -3.48
CA CYS A 177 -5.06 2.29 -2.88
C CYS A 177 -6.41 1.83 -2.32
N ASN A 178 -7.45 2.67 -2.31
CA ASN A 178 -8.75 2.44 -1.67
C ASN A 178 -8.65 2.21 -0.15
N ALA A 179 -7.69 2.84 0.51
CA ALA A 179 -7.47 2.67 1.95
C ALA A 179 -8.52 3.43 2.80
N GLY A 180 -9.00 4.58 2.35
CA GLY A 180 -10.04 5.35 3.05
C GLY A 180 -9.61 5.96 4.39
N ILE A 181 -8.32 5.98 4.70
CA ILE A 181 -7.75 6.60 5.91
C ILE A 181 -7.52 8.08 5.63
N SER A 182 -7.86 8.95 6.60
CA SER A 182 -7.69 10.40 6.52
C SER A 182 -6.80 10.94 7.63
N THR A 183 -6.14 12.06 7.37
CA THR A 183 -5.41 12.86 8.37
C THR A 183 -6.27 13.98 9.00
N LEU A 184 -7.57 14.01 8.71
CA LEU A 184 -8.55 14.88 9.34
C LEU A 184 -9.51 14.05 10.19
N SER A 185 -9.84 14.50 11.40
CA SER A 185 -10.70 13.79 12.35
C SER A 185 -12.13 13.61 11.82
N GLY A 186 -12.63 14.60 11.11
CA GLY A 186 -13.94 14.54 10.44
C GLY A 186 -13.92 13.79 9.11
N ASN A 187 -12.76 13.25 8.67
CA ASN A 187 -12.56 12.65 7.36
C ASN A 187 -13.03 13.63 6.26
N MET A 188 -13.82 13.20 5.28
CA MET A 188 -14.38 14.07 4.23
C MET A 188 -15.52 14.97 4.73
N TYR A 189 -16.04 14.76 5.93
CA TYR A 189 -17.03 15.63 6.59
C TYR A 189 -16.40 16.69 7.49
N ASP A 190 -15.06 16.76 7.55
CA ASP A 190 -14.37 17.80 8.30
C ASP A 190 -14.73 19.20 7.74
N PRO A 191 -15.08 20.19 8.60
CA PRO A 191 -15.48 21.52 8.16
C PRO A 191 -14.48 22.22 7.24
N LEU A 192 -13.20 21.84 7.29
CA LEU A 192 -12.14 22.41 6.44
C LEU A 192 -12.27 21.96 4.98
N VAL A 193 -12.92 20.85 4.72
CA VAL A 193 -12.97 20.21 3.38
C VAL A 193 -14.39 19.81 2.94
N ALA A 194 -15.38 19.82 3.83
CA ALA A 194 -16.74 19.33 3.55
C ALA A 194 -17.40 20.03 2.36
N ASP A 195 -17.17 21.32 2.17
CA ASP A 195 -17.77 22.12 1.08
C ASP A 195 -16.96 22.08 -0.23
N LYS A 196 -15.86 21.32 -0.25
CA LYS A 196 -14.96 21.24 -1.41
C LYS A 196 -15.36 20.08 -2.35
N TYR A 197 -16.39 20.29 -3.15
CA TYR A 197 -16.91 19.24 -4.06
C TYR A 197 -15.86 18.74 -5.07
N ASN A 198 -14.98 19.61 -5.58
CA ASN A 198 -13.90 19.20 -6.49
C ASN A 198 -12.90 18.26 -5.79
N LEU A 199 -12.54 18.54 -4.54
CA LEU A 199 -11.69 17.67 -3.73
C LEU A 199 -12.29 16.27 -3.60
N HIS A 200 -13.59 16.20 -3.23
CA HIS A 200 -14.32 14.92 -3.12
C HIS A 200 -14.35 14.17 -4.46
N PHE A 201 -14.53 14.92 -5.56
CA PHE A 201 -14.51 14.34 -6.91
C PHE A 201 -13.13 13.73 -7.23
N TRP A 202 -12.03 14.45 -6.98
CA TRP A 202 -10.69 13.92 -7.25
C TRP A 202 -10.34 12.72 -6.39
N ILE A 203 -10.71 12.73 -5.09
CA ILE A 203 -10.52 11.60 -4.19
C ILE A 203 -11.34 10.37 -4.64
N ALA A 204 -12.56 10.59 -5.14
CA ALA A 204 -13.41 9.50 -5.64
C ALA A 204 -12.98 8.97 -7.01
N MET A 205 -12.24 9.77 -7.79
CA MET A 205 -11.77 9.42 -9.12
C MET A 205 -10.46 8.61 -9.10
N LEU A 206 -9.66 8.73 -8.04
CA LEU A 206 -8.42 7.98 -7.81
C LEU A 206 -8.70 6.56 -7.35
#